data_3c45043ea74cd754035b30adb4aeaf31
#
_entry.id   3c45043ea74cd754035b30adb4aeaf31
#
_cell.length_a   1.000
_cell.length_b   1.000
_cell.length_c   1.000
_cell.angle_alpha   90.00
_cell.angle_beta   90.00
_cell.angle_gamma   90.00
#
_symmetry.space_group_name_H-M   'P 1'
#
loop_
_entity.id
_entity.type
_entity.pdbx_description
1 polymer ?
#
loop_
_entity_poly.entity_id
_entity_poly.type
_entity_poly.pdbx_seq_one_letter_code
_entity_poly.pdbx_strand_id
1 'polypeptide(L)'
;MSSAPEYNIDLSEFKKDPYPDLAEMRRSAPIARVPQLNATLFTKRDDIFINEKKIDVFSSRQPEGLMTKLMGENMMRKDGMAHQRERKVISSSVSPKTVKETWLKHFNEQADQILTKLEPLGAADLIEAYAKPLSGEALKLVTGLTNMSYQEMDRVSQGMIDGCANYAGDKAIEENCHDCTRSIDSHIDEMIPELENKPNASILSVQLEAGLSEEQIRANIKLAISGGQNEPRDAIAGTIWALLREPDQLLKIKEGHHTWLQAFEEYGRWISPIGMSPREIAKDYTYNDIKFEEGERVFFMFSSANRDEEFFDNPDCFDLSRDLKPTVTFGAGPHYCAGAWVSRALIADIALPKVFDRLKNLKLTNPSCVDFDGWAFRGPLSLRCEWIV
;
A
#
# COMPACT_ATOMS: atom_id res chain seq x y z
N MET A 1 -14.35 12.52 23.43
CA MET A 1 -14.75 11.55 22.37
C MET A 1 -15.67 12.26 21.40
N SER A 2 -15.56 11.95 20.10
CA SER A 2 -16.36 12.64 19.08
C SER A 2 -17.87 12.51 19.33
N SER A 3 -18.62 13.52 18.93
CA SER A 3 -20.08 13.49 18.96
C SER A 3 -20.70 12.75 17.76
N ALA A 4 -19.88 12.03 16.97
CA ALA A 4 -20.35 11.24 15.85
C ALA A 4 -21.29 10.12 16.32
N PRO A 5 -22.33 9.76 15.54
CA PRO A 5 -23.18 8.64 15.86
C PRO A 5 -22.36 7.34 15.93
N GLU A 6 -22.72 6.46 16.83
CA GLU A 6 -22.07 5.14 16.93
C GLU A 6 -22.56 4.20 15.83
N TYR A 7 -21.61 3.47 15.24
CA TYR A 7 -21.85 2.37 14.32
C TYR A 7 -21.07 1.14 14.79
N ASN A 8 -21.76 0.04 14.99
CA ASN A 8 -21.16 -1.18 15.50
C ASN A 8 -20.88 -2.17 14.36
N ILE A 9 -19.69 -2.72 14.35
CA ILE A 9 -19.25 -3.74 13.39
C ILE A 9 -18.95 -5.07 14.08
N ASP A 10 -19.08 -6.18 13.34
CA ASP A 10 -18.40 -7.43 13.67
C ASP A 10 -16.98 -7.39 13.09
N LEU A 11 -15.96 -7.34 13.95
CA LEU A 11 -14.57 -7.24 13.51
C LEU A 11 -14.12 -8.41 12.62
N SER A 12 -14.65 -9.60 12.85
CA SER A 12 -14.29 -10.78 12.06
C SER A 12 -14.86 -10.69 10.64
N GLU A 13 -16.12 -10.30 10.52
CA GLU A 13 -16.75 -10.11 9.22
C GLU A 13 -16.20 -8.89 8.49
N PHE A 14 -15.97 -7.78 9.21
CA PHE A 14 -15.36 -6.56 8.67
C PHE A 14 -13.94 -6.80 8.14
N LYS A 15 -13.18 -7.72 8.76
CA LYS A 15 -11.86 -8.12 8.27
C LYS A 15 -11.98 -8.92 6.97
N LYS A 16 -12.95 -9.82 6.84
CA LYS A 16 -13.16 -10.60 5.62
C LYS A 16 -13.67 -9.73 4.47
N ASP A 17 -14.69 -8.91 4.74
CA ASP A 17 -15.31 -8.02 3.76
C ASP A 17 -15.82 -6.72 4.41
N PRO A 18 -15.06 -5.61 4.35
CA PRO A 18 -15.47 -4.34 4.95
C PRO A 18 -16.53 -3.57 4.14
N TYR A 19 -16.73 -3.91 2.88
CA TYR A 19 -17.52 -3.07 1.96
C TYR A 19 -19.01 -2.97 2.31
N PRO A 20 -19.70 -4.01 2.79
CA PRO A 20 -21.11 -3.89 3.19
C PRO A 20 -21.32 -2.87 4.30
N ASP A 21 -20.53 -2.93 5.38
CA ASP A 21 -20.58 -1.96 6.48
C ASP A 21 -20.21 -0.55 6.01
N LEU A 22 -19.16 -0.42 5.21
CA LEU A 22 -18.72 0.87 4.66
C LEU A 22 -19.78 1.48 3.73
N ALA A 23 -20.49 0.69 2.94
CA ALA A 23 -21.58 1.16 2.11
C ALA A 23 -22.77 1.63 2.96
N GLU A 24 -23.10 0.90 4.02
CA GLU A 24 -24.15 1.32 4.95
C GLU A 24 -23.77 2.61 5.69
N MET A 25 -22.53 2.73 6.16
CA MET A 25 -22.04 3.96 6.79
C MET A 25 -22.10 5.15 5.83
N ARG A 26 -21.71 5.02 4.56
CA ARG A 26 -21.83 6.12 3.58
C ARG A 26 -23.27 6.64 3.44
N ARG A 27 -24.27 5.75 3.55
CA ARG A 27 -25.69 6.10 3.42
C ARG A 27 -26.29 6.70 4.70
N SER A 28 -26.00 6.10 5.85
CA SER A 28 -26.71 6.38 7.10
C SER A 28 -25.90 7.23 8.11
N ALA A 29 -24.58 7.07 8.13
CA ALA A 29 -23.69 7.72 9.08
C ALA A 29 -22.29 7.90 8.47
N PRO A 30 -22.10 8.81 7.49
CA PRO A 30 -20.86 8.94 6.73
C PRO A 30 -19.63 9.29 7.57
N ILE A 31 -19.83 9.85 8.73
CA ILE A 31 -18.84 10.03 9.79
C ILE A 31 -19.40 9.35 11.04
N ALA A 32 -18.82 8.23 11.45
CA ALA A 32 -19.31 7.44 12.55
C ALA A 32 -18.21 6.99 13.50
N ARG A 33 -18.52 6.97 14.79
CA ARG A 33 -17.65 6.35 15.78
C ARG A 33 -17.87 4.85 15.75
N VAL A 34 -16.77 4.11 15.60
CA VAL A 34 -16.76 2.64 15.65
C VAL A 34 -16.04 2.20 16.92
N PRO A 35 -16.79 1.81 17.98
CA PRO A 35 -16.20 1.46 19.29
C PRO A 35 -15.20 0.32 19.20
N GLN A 36 -15.45 -0.68 18.35
CA GLN A 36 -14.58 -1.85 18.15
C GLN A 36 -13.19 -1.48 17.62
N LEU A 37 -13.05 -0.36 16.90
CA LEU A 37 -11.78 0.15 16.40
C LEU A 37 -11.22 1.28 17.26
N ASN A 38 -11.98 1.73 18.27
CA ASN A 38 -11.69 2.91 19.07
C ASN A 38 -11.31 4.12 18.21
N ALA A 39 -12.09 4.37 17.15
CA ALA A 39 -11.83 5.41 16.16
C ALA A 39 -13.14 5.97 15.59
N THR A 40 -13.07 7.20 15.07
CA THR A 40 -14.12 7.77 14.22
C THR A 40 -13.74 7.60 12.77
N LEU A 41 -14.61 6.98 11.95
CA LEU A 41 -14.38 6.69 10.55
C LEU A 41 -15.04 7.73 9.66
N PHE A 42 -14.30 8.21 8.66
CA PHE A 42 -14.80 9.01 7.55
C PHE A 42 -14.95 8.10 6.34
N THR A 43 -16.12 8.05 5.72
CA THR A 43 -16.42 7.10 4.65
C THR A 43 -16.70 7.73 3.29
N LYS A 44 -17.08 9.00 3.24
CA LYS A 44 -17.35 9.75 2.02
C LYS A 44 -16.07 10.31 1.40
N ARG A 45 -16.01 10.27 0.07
CA ARG A 45 -14.84 10.71 -0.70
C ARG A 45 -14.47 12.18 -0.45
N ASP A 46 -15.43 13.09 -0.50
CA ASP A 46 -15.14 14.51 -0.36
C ASP A 46 -14.74 14.88 1.07
N ASP A 47 -15.37 14.28 2.07
CA ASP A 47 -14.99 14.48 3.47
C ASP A 47 -13.52 14.09 3.70
N ILE A 48 -13.09 12.97 3.12
CA ILE A 48 -11.71 12.49 3.20
C ILE A 48 -10.76 13.41 2.43
N PHE A 49 -11.08 13.71 1.17
CA PHE A 49 -10.23 14.51 0.29
C PHE A 49 -9.98 15.94 0.81
N ILE A 50 -10.99 16.53 1.47
CA ILE A 50 -10.89 17.86 2.08
C ILE A 50 -10.06 17.81 3.35
N ASN A 51 -10.31 16.82 4.21
CA ASN A 51 -9.74 16.79 5.56
C ASN A 51 -8.32 16.19 5.59
N GLU A 52 -7.93 15.36 4.62
CA GLU A 52 -6.53 14.93 4.47
C GLU A 52 -5.53 16.08 4.25
N LYS A 53 -6.00 17.23 3.80
CA LYS A 53 -5.20 18.42 3.58
C LYS A 53 -5.08 19.31 4.82
N LYS A 54 -5.91 19.09 5.83
CA LYS A 54 -5.96 19.89 7.08
C LYS A 54 -5.06 19.26 8.15
N ILE A 55 -3.76 19.23 7.89
CA ILE A 55 -2.77 18.61 8.78
C ILE A 55 -2.66 19.29 10.16
N ASP A 56 -3.16 20.50 10.29
CA ASP A 56 -3.24 21.24 11.57
C ASP A 56 -4.41 20.79 12.45
N VAL A 57 -5.31 19.96 11.92
CA VAL A 57 -6.42 19.32 12.62
C VAL A 57 -6.29 17.80 12.60
N PHE A 58 -6.22 17.23 11.40
CA PHE A 58 -6.08 15.78 11.19
C PHE A 58 -4.59 15.44 11.01
N SER A 59 -3.88 15.40 12.12
CA SER A 59 -2.43 15.21 12.15
C SER A 59 -2.04 13.76 11.84
N SER A 60 -0.96 13.60 11.11
CA SER A 60 -0.31 12.29 10.92
C SER A 60 0.56 11.88 12.10
N ARG A 61 0.85 12.81 13.02
CA ARG A 61 1.64 12.54 14.22
C ARG A 61 0.84 11.65 15.16
N GLN A 62 1.46 10.56 15.57
CA GLN A 62 0.89 9.57 16.49
C GLN A 62 2.02 9.09 17.41
N PRO A 63 2.43 9.88 18.41
CA PRO A 63 3.55 9.54 19.28
C PRO A 63 3.30 8.24 20.07
N GLU A 64 2.05 8.00 20.45
CA GLU A 64 1.63 6.79 21.15
C GLU A 64 1.19 5.65 20.20
N GLY A 65 1.25 5.88 18.88
CA GLY A 65 0.88 4.90 17.86
C GLY A 65 1.87 3.73 17.78
N LEU A 66 1.36 2.53 17.49
CA LEU A 66 2.16 1.31 17.39
C LEU A 66 3.31 1.45 16.39
N MET A 67 3.07 2.06 15.22
CA MET A 67 4.12 2.28 14.23
C MET A 67 5.28 3.11 14.78
N THR A 68 4.99 4.21 15.48
CA THR A 68 6.02 5.08 16.06
C THR A 68 6.83 4.33 17.13
N LYS A 69 6.15 3.58 18.00
CA LYS A 69 6.79 2.80 19.07
C LYS A 69 7.67 1.67 18.55
N LEU A 70 7.23 0.97 17.51
CA LEU A 70 7.92 -0.21 16.98
C LEU A 70 8.98 0.11 15.93
N MET A 71 8.75 1.14 15.11
CA MET A 71 9.58 1.44 13.93
C MET A 71 10.32 2.77 14.01
N GLY A 72 10.04 3.61 15.01
CA GLY A 72 10.54 4.98 15.12
C GLY A 72 9.67 6.02 14.40
N GLU A 73 9.93 7.31 14.67
CA GLU A 73 9.20 8.43 14.09
C GLU A 73 9.67 8.71 12.65
N ASN A 74 9.09 8.02 11.69
CA ASN A 74 9.35 8.19 10.26
C ASN A 74 8.65 9.43 9.67
N MET A 75 8.95 9.79 8.42
CA MET A 75 8.39 10.96 7.77
C MET A 75 6.85 10.94 7.67
N MET A 76 6.21 9.77 7.58
CA MET A 76 4.75 9.66 7.51
C MET A 76 4.09 10.03 8.86
N ARG A 77 4.83 9.98 9.97
CA ARG A 77 4.39 10.40 11.31
C ARG A 77 4.82 11.81 11.68
N LYS A 78 5.12 12.63 10.67
CA LYS A 78 5.46 14.05 10.79
C LYS A 78 4.56 14.88 9.91
N ASP A 79 4.34 16.14 10.29
CA ASP A 79 3.57 17.10 9.49
C ASP A 79 4.41 18.35 9.17
N GLY A 80 3.90 19.20 8.27
CA GLY A 80 4.49 20.50 7.95
C GLY A 80 5.94 20.42 7.47
N MET A 81 6.79 21.30 7.98
CA MET A 81 8.19 21.44 7.55
C MET A 81 9.04 20.20 7.87
N ALA A 82 8.75 19.50 8.96
CA ALA A 82 9.48 18.28 9.33
C ALA A 82 9.25 17.16 8.31
N HIS A 83 7.98 16.93 7.95
CA HIS A 83 7.60 16.02 6.88
C HIS A 83 8.24 16.43 5.53
N GLN A 84 8.10 17.71 5.15
CA GLN A 84 8.58 18.19 3.84
C GLN A 84 10.08 18.02 3.64
N ARG A 85 10.88 18.20 4.69
CA ARG A 85 12.34 17.99 4.63
C ARG A 85 12.71 16.58 4.23
N GLU A 86 12.20 15.60 4.96
CA GLU A 86 12.52 14.18 4.72
C GLU A 86 11.89 13.72 3.40
N ARG A 87 10.66 14.14 3.14
CA ARG A 87 9.97 13.86 1.88
C ARG A 87 10.74 14.34 0.66
N LYS A 88 11.33 15.54 0.71
CA LYS A 88 12.12 16.11 -0.39
C LYS A 88 13.35 15.26 -0.69
N VAL A 89 14.04 14.76 0.33
CA VAL A 89 15.20 13.88 0.17
C VAL A 89 14.79 12.58 -0.52
N ILE A 90 13.79 11.89 0.03
CA ILE A 90 13.33 10.60 -0.47
C ILE A 90 12.71 10.72 -1.89
N SER A 91 12.07 11.85 -2.21
CA SER A 91 11.47 12.09 -3.53
C SER A 91 12.51 12.04 -4.66
N SER A 92 13.79 12.28 -4.42
CA SER A 92 14.85 12.14 -5.44
C SER A 92 15.00 10.68 -5.90
N SER A 93 14.85 9.71 -4.99
CA SER A 93 14.90 8.27 -5.29
C SER A 93 13.67 7.77 -6.06
N VAL A 94 12.49 8.27 -5.73
CA VAL A 94 11.20 7.76 -6.24
C VAL A 94 10.53 8.69 -7.27
N SER A 95 11.25 9.68 -7.78
CA SER A 95 10.76 10.62 -8.78
C SER A 95 10.48 9.93 -10.13
N PRO A 96 9.55 10.44 -10.96
CA PRO A 96 9.30 9.91 -12.30
C PRO A 96 10.57 9.77 -13.14
N LYS A 97 11.50 10.73 -13.01
CA LYS A 97 12.78 10.71 -13.70
C LYS A 97 13.65 9.55 -13.25
N THR A 98 13.88 9.42 -11.95
CA THR A 98 14.71 8.33 -11.39
C THR A 98 14.10 6.96 -11.67
N VAL A 99 12.79 6.83 -11.57
CA VAL A 99 12.09 5.60 -11.93
C VAL A 99 12.38 5.20 -13.38
N LYS A 100 12.22 6.13 -14.32
CA LYS A 100 12.44 5.88 -15.76
C LYS A 100 13.92 5.62 -16.09
N GLU A 101 14.84 6.41 -15.54
CA GLU A 101 16.26 6.36 -15.89
C GLU A 101 17.05 5.27 -15.15
N THR A 102 16.58 4.87 -13.96
CA THR A 102 17.29 3.92 -13.09
C THR A 102 16.51 2.64 -12.85
N TRP A 103 15.30 2.72 -12.28
CA TRP A 103 14.63 1.53 -11.76
C TRP A 103 13.96 0.66 -12.81
N LEU A 104 13.37 1.27 -13.84
CA LEU A 104 12.57 0.55 -14.84
C LEU A 104 13.34 -0.59 -15.52
N LYS A 105 14.61 -0.35 -15.87
CA LYS A 105 15.47 -1.38 -16.46
C LYS A 105 15.66 -2.56 -15.51
N HIS A 106 15.94 -2.29 -14.25
CA HIS A 106 16.16 -3.34 -13.26
C HIS A 106 14.88 -4.12 -12.98
N PHE A 107 13.72 -3.46 -12.87
CA PHE A 107 12.43 -4.13 -12.71
C PHE A 107 12.14 -5.06 -13.89
N ASN A 108 12.47 -4.60 -15.11
CA ASN A 108 12.32 -5.40 -16.31
C ASN A 108 13.19 -6.66 -16.28
N GLU A 109 14.47 -6.53 -15.90
CA GLU A 109 15.41 -7.64 -15.79
C GLU A 109 14.98 -8.66 -14.71
N GLN A 110 14.50 -8.19 -13.55
CA GLN A 110 14.01 -9.06 -12.48
C GLN A 110 12.75 -9.83 -12.91
N ALA A 111 11.79 -9.16 -13.55
CA ALA A 111 10.59 -9.82 -14.05
C ALA A 111 10.93 -10.92 -15.07
N ASP A 112 11.88 -10.66 -15.99
CA ASP A 112 12.33 -11.67 -16.96
C ASP A 112 12.99 -12.87 -16.30
N GLN A 113 13.83 -12.66 -15.30
CA GLN A 113 14.48 -13.75 -14.56
C GLN A 113 13.49 -14.63 -13.82
N ILE A 114 12.49 -14.01 -13.18
CA ILE A 114 11.42 -14.71 -12.45
C ILE A 114 10.56 -15.52 -13.44
N LEU A 115 10.10 -14.88 -14.52
CA LEU A 115 9.22 -15.53 -15.50
C LEU A 115 9.94 -16.65 -16.25
N THR A 116 11.25 -16.53 -16.53
CA THR A 116 12.03 -17.61 -17.16
C THR A 116 12.06 -18.89 -16.31
N LYS A 117 12.04 -18.74 -14.98
CA LYS A 117 11.96 -19.89 -14.06
C LYS A 117 10.52 -20.42 -13.91
N LEU A 118 9.55 -19.55 -14.10
CA LEU A 118 8.14 -19.84 -13.88
C LEU A 118 7.49 -20.54 -15.09
N GLU A 119 7.77 -20.06 -16.31
CA GLU A 119 7.17 -20.57 -17.55
C GLU A 119 7.15 -22.10 -17.69
N PRO A 120 8.26 -22.84 -17.41
CA PRO A 120 8.27 -24.29 -17.58
C PRO A 120 7.38 -25.06 -16.59
N LEU A 121 6.86 -24.41 -15.54
CA LEU A 121 6.09 -25.09 -14.49
C LEU A 121 4.63 -25.39 -14.93
N GLY A 122 4.06 -24.61 -15.84
CA GLY A 122 2.69 -24.77 -16.32
C GLY A 122 1.60 -24.40 -15.31
N ALA A 123 1.91 -24.34 -14.02
CA ALA A 123 1.00 -23.92 -12.96
C ALA A 123 1.77 -23.45 -11.71
N ALA A 124 1.27 -22.46 -11.00
CA ALA A 124 1.80 -22.01 -9.71
C ALA A 124 0.80 -21.13 -8.96
N ASP A 125 1.10 -20.82 -7.71
CA ASP A 125 0.53 -19.67 -7.02
C ASP A 125 1.32 -18.42 -7.42
N LEU A 126 0.69 -17.50 -8.14
CA LEU A 126 1.34 -16.29 -8.67
C LEU A 126 1.66 -15.26 -7.58
N ILE A 127 1.07 -15.36 -6.38
CA ILE A 127 1.54 -14.54 -5.26
C ILE A 127 2.95 -14.98 -4.88
N GLU A 128 3.14 -16.26 -4.59
CA GLU A 128 4.41 -16.80 -4.12
C GLU A 128 5.49 -16.83 -5.21
N ALA A 129 5.11 -17.18 -6.44
CA ALA A 129 6.06 -17.44 -7.50
C ALA A 129 6.38 -16.23 -8.39
N TYR A 130 5.56 -15.16 -8.34
CA TYR A 130 5.73 -13.98 -9.18
C TYR A 130 5.62 -12.65 -8.42
N ALA A 131 4.47 -12.36 -7.82
CA ALA A 131 4.20 -11.04 -7.25
C ALA A 131 5.13 -10.73 -6.06
N LYS A 132 5.28 -11.66 -5.13
CA LYS A 132 6.15 -11.55 -3.95
C LYS A 132 7.63 -11.38 -4.32
N PRO A 133 8.26 -12.26 -5.13
CA PRO A 133 9.65 -12.08 -5.50
C PRO A 133 9.88 -10.80 -6.33
N LEU A 134 8.98 -10.43 -7.24
CA LEU A 134 9.15 -9.22 -8.04
C LEU A 134 9.05 -7.94 -7.20
N SER A 135 8.08 -7.88 -6.30
CA SER A 135 7.95 -6.77 -5.35
C SER A 135 9.20 -6.65 -4.46
N GLY A 136 9.67 -7.77 -3.89
CA GLY A 136 10.84 -7.79 -3.01
C GLY A 136 12.14 -7.40 -3.73
N GLU A 137 12.40 -7.97 -4.90
CA GLU A 137 13.61 -7.62 -5.67
C GLU A 137 13.60 -6.14 -6.12
N ALA A 138 12.44 -5.60 -6.48
CA ALA A 138 12.31 -4.18 -6.79
C ALA A 138 12.57 -3.30 -5.55
N LEU A 139 12.00 -3.68 -4.41
CA LEU A 139 12.11 -2.92 -3.18
C LEU A 139 13.54 -2.90 -2.62
N LYS A 140 14.28 -4.01 -2.72
CA LYS A 140 15.73 -4.06 -2.38
C LYS A 140 16.52 -2.95 -3.06
N LEU A 141 16.29 -2.78 -4.36
CA LEU A 141 16.98 -1.77 -5.16
C LEU A 141 16.57 -0.35 -4.74
N VAL A 142 15.27 -0.11 -4.60
CA VAL A 142 14.74 1.21 -4.25
C VAL A 142 15.14 1.63 -2.84
N THR A 143 15.14 0.70 -1.87
CA THR A 143 15.59 0.99 -0.50
C THR A 143 17.10 1.08 -0.37
N GLY A 144 17.86 0.33 -1.18
CA GLY A 144 19.32 0.19 -1.09
C GLY A 144 19.77 -1.00 -0.24
N LEU A 145 18.85 -1.85 0.23
CA LEU A 145 19.16 -3.06 1.01
C LEU A 145 19.34 -4.27 0.08
N THR A 146 20.32 -4.18 -0.82
CA THR A 146 20.59 -5.24 -1.80
C THR A 146 21.17 -6.52 -1.18
N ASN A 147 21.70 -6.45 0.03
CA ASN A 147 22.15 -7.55 0.86
C ASN A 147 21.02 -8.38 1.50
N MET A 148 19.77 -7.91 1.46
CA MET A 148 18.61 -8.65 1.96
C MET A 148 18.01 -9.55 0.88
N SER A 149 17.56 -10.77 1.21
CA SER A 149 16.79 -11.58 0.27
C SER A 149 15.34 -11.07 0.13
N TYR A 150 14.64 -11.37 -0.98
CA TYR A 150 13.25 -10.99 -1.12
C TYR A 150 12.35 -11.69 -0.09
N GLN A 151 12.70 -12.91 0.33
CA GLN A 151 11.99 -13.64 1.37
C GLN A 151 12.10 -12.93 2.72
N GLU A 152 13.29 -12.45 3.05
CA GLU A 152 13.50 -11.66 4.26
C GLU A 152 12.81 -10.31 4.19
N MET A 153 12.82 -9.66 3.02
CA MET A 153 12.09 -8.42 2.78
C MET A 153 10.58 -8.58 3.03
N ASP A 154 9.99 -9.69 2.54
CA ASP A 154 8.58 -10.04 2.76
C ASP A 154 8.30 -10.36 4.24
N ARG A 155 9.17 -11.15 4.89
CA ARG A 155 9.04 -11.50 6.32
C ARG A 155 9.02 -10.26 7.20
N VAL A 156 10.01 -9.37 7.01
CA VAL A 156 10.12 -8.18 7.88
C VAL A 156 9.00 -7.16 7.59
N SER A 157 8.56 -7.06 6.34
CA SER A 157 7.41 -6.22 5.99
C SER A 157 6.14 -6.72 6.66
N GLN A 158 5.84 -8.02 6.55
CA GLN A 158 4.66 -8.60 7.18
C GLN A 158 4.70 -8.47 8.70
N GLY A 159 5.84 -8.76 9.34
CA GLY A 159 5.97 -8.63 10.79
C GLY A 159 5.81 -7.20 11.30
N MET A 160 6.23 -6.19 10.53
CA MET A 160 5.97 -4.79 10.86
C MET A 160 4.48 -4.42 10.69
N ILE A 161 3.80 -4.91 9.66
CA ILE A 161 2.37 -4.69 9.45
C ILE A 161 1.56 -5.32 10.58
N ASP A 162 1.87 -6.56 10.93
CA ASP A 162 1.21 -7.27 12.04
C ASP A 162 1.41 -6.52 13.37
N GLY A 163 2.63 -6.04 13.63
CA GLY A 163 2.94 -5.21 14.80
C GLY A 163 2.15 -3.90 14.82
N CYS A 164 2.02 -3.21 13.68
CA CYS A 164 1.24 -1.97 13.58
C CYS A 164 -0.27 -2.19 13.75
N ALA A 165 -0.77 -3.39 13.47
CA ALA A 165 -2.17 -3.78 13.63
C ALA A 165 -2.45 -4.46 14.99
N ASN A 166 -1.46 -4.67 15.84
CA ASN A 166 -1.55 -5.39 17.10
C ASN A 166 -2.25 -4.59 18.22
N TYR A 167 -3.48 -4.17 17.98
CA TYR A 167 -4.27 -3.44 18.97
C TYR A 167 -4.70 -4.29 20.17
N ALA A 168 -4.64 -5.62 20.06
CA ALA A 168 -4.92 -6.55 21.14
C ALA A 168 -3.75 -6.70 22.13
N GLY A 169 -2.56 -6.22 21.77
CA GLY A 169 -1.37 -6.28 22.63
C GLY A 169 -0.79 -7.70 22.76
N ASP A 170 -0.89 -8.52 21.71
CA ASP A 170 -0.27 -9.84 21.67
C ASP A 170 1.26 -9.68 21.67
N LYS A 171 1.89 -10.24 22.74
CA LYS A 171 3.34 -10.11 22.95
C LYS A 171 4.17 -10.86 21.90
N ALA A 172 3.65 -11.96 21.35
CA ALA A 172 4.38 -12.72 20.33
C ALA A 172 4.46 -11.93 19.03
N ILE A 173 3.39 -11.21 18.65
CA ILE A 173 3.38 -10.31 17.51
C ILE A 173 4.34 -9.14 17.72
N GLU A 174 4.36 -8.54 18.91
CA GLU A 174 5.27 -7.45 19.26
C GLU A 174 6.74 -7.90 19.19
N GLU A 175 7.07 -9.04 19.79
CA GLU A 175 8.41 -9.64 19.76
C GLU A 175 8.87 -9.94 18.33
N ASN A 176 7.99 -10.50 17.48
CA ASN A 176 8.28 -10.74 16.08
C ASN A 176 8.54 -9.43 15.32
N CYS A 177 7.75 -8.37 15.58
CA CYS A 177 7.98 -7.05 14.99
C CYS A 177 9.35 -6.46 15.40
N HIS A 178 9.74 -6.59 16.67
CA HIS A 178 11.06 -6.18 17.13
C HIS A 178 12.19 -7.00 16.49
N ASP A 179 11.99 -8.29 16.25
CA ASP A 179 12.95 -9.10 15.52
C ASP A 179 13.10 -8.60 14.06
N CYS A 180 11.98 -8.34 13.40
CA CYS A 180 11.97 -7.78 12.05
C CYS A 180 12.70 -6.42 11.96
N THR A 181 12.44 -5.52 12.91
CA THR A 181 13.11 -4.20 12.92
C THR A 181 14.61 -4.32 13.19
N ARG A 182 15.05 -5.23 14.06
CA ARG A 182 16.50 -5.50 14.28
C ARG A 182 17.17 -6.07 13.01
N SER A 183 16.48 -6.96 12.31
CA SER A 183 17.00 -7.50 11.04
C SER A 183 17.22 -6.39 10.01
N ILE A 184 16.26 -5.48 9.86
CA ILE A 184 16.41 -4.32 8.97
C ILE A 184 17.59 -3.44 9.39
N ASP A 185 17.71 -3.13 10.68
CA ASP A 185 18.81 -2.31 11.20
C ASP A 185 20.17 -2.94 10.91
N SER A 186 20.31 -4.27 11.07
CA SER A 186 21.55 -4.98 10.73
C SER A 186 21.90 -4.87 9.24
N HIS A 187 20.93 -5.02 8.34
CA HIS A 187 21.15 -4.87 6.91
C HIS A 187 21.51 -3.43 6.52
N ILE A 188 20.94 -2.43 7.21
CA ILE A 188 21.32 -1.02 7.03
C ILE A 188 22.78 -0.82 7.42
N ASP A 189 23.21 -1.34 8.58
CA ASP A 189 24.59 -1.21 9.07
C ASP A 189 25.62 -1.79 8.09
N GLU A 190 25.29 -2.93 7.48
CA GLU A 190 26.13 -3.56 6.47
C GLU A 190 26.22 -2.75 5.17
N MET A 191 25.13 -2.06 4.76
CA MET A 191 25.06 -1.31 3.51
C MET A 191 25.62 0.11 3.60
N ILE A 192 25.64 0.73 4.77
CA ILE A 192 26.14 2.11 4.94
C ILE A 192 27.56 2.30 4.36
N PRO A 193 28.57 1.49 4.72
CA PRO A 193 29.93 1.68 4.20
C PRO A 193 30.02 1.54 2.67
N GLU A 194 29.21 0.65 2.09
CA GLU A 194 29.17 0.47 0.64
C GLU A 194 28.59 1.71 -0.05
N LEU A 195 27.48 2.23 0.45
CA LEU A 195 26.78 3.36 -0.14
C LEU A 195 27.48 4.70 0.10
N GLU A 196 28.21 4.85 1.21
CA GLU A 196 29.09 6.00 1.42
C GLU A 196 30.27 6.02 0.44
N ASN A 197 30.84 4.85 0.13
CA ASN A 197 31.93 4.73 -0.83
C ASN A 197 31.45 4.86 -2.29
N LYS A 198 30.25 4.36 -2.60
CA LYS A 198 29.67 4.37 -3.94
C LYS A 198 28.17 4.74 -3.88
N PRO A 199 27.86 6.04 -3.76
CA PRO A 199 26.50 6.53 -3.73
C PRO A 199 25.68 6.13 -4.96
N ASN A 200 24.36 5.95 -4.75
CA ASN A 200 23.44 5.62 -5.83
C ASN A 200 22.05 6.30 -5.60
N ALA A 201 21.06 5.97 -6.42
CA ALA A 201 19.73 6.58 -6.35
C ALA A 201 18.81 5.96 -5.29
N SER A 202 19.26 5.01 -4.46
CA SER A 202 18.41 4.36 -3.45
C SER A 202 18.05 5.29 -2.30
N ILE A 203 16.94 4.96 -1.59
CA ILE A 203 16.45 5.75 -0.46
C ILE A 203 17.52 5.85 0.64
N LEU A 204 18.23 4.77 0.96
CA LEU A 204 19.30 4.79 1.96
C LEU A 204 20.42 5.74 1.53
N SER A 205 20.91 5.62 0.28
CA SER A 205 22.00 6.44 -0.23
C SER A 205 21.66 7.95 -0.23
N VAL A 206 20.49 8.34 -0.73
CA VAL A 206 20.10 9.77 -0.77
C VAL A 206 19.89 10.36 0.61
N GLN A 207 19.51 9.55 1.61
CA GLN A 207 19.38 10.00 2.99
C GLN A 207 20.75 10.21 3.65
N LEU A 208 21.72 9.31 3.39
CA LEU A 208 23.10 9.45 3.83
C LEU A 208 23.74 10.72 3.25
N GLU A 209 23.63 10.93 1.94
CA GLU A 209 24.14 12.12 1.26
C GLU A 209 23.49 13.42 1.76
N ALA A 210 22.22 13.40 2.14
CA ALA A 210 21.52 14.55 2.70
C ALA A 210 21.84 14.80 4.18
N GLY A 211 22.59 13.92 4.85
CA GLY A 211 22.98 14.05 6.25
C GLY A 211 21.80 13.95 7.22
N LEU A 212 20.81 13.11 6.93
CA LEU A 212 19.74 12.80 7.89
C LEU A 212 20.34 12.06 9.09
N SER A 213 19.71 12.22 10.27
CA SER A 213 20.17 11.48 11.45
C SER A 213 19.94 9.97 11.26
N GLU A 214 20.74 9.17 11.98
CA GLU A 214 20.63 7.72 11.95
C GLU A 214 19.20 7.25 12.28
N GLU A 215 18.56 7.86 13.27
CA GLU A 215 17.17 7.57 13.65
C GLU A 215 16.18 7.84 12.50
N GLN A 216 16.35 8.96 11.79
CA GLN A 216 15.50 9.30 10.64
C GLN A 216 15.69 8.30 9.49
N ILE A 217 16.95 7.97 9.19
CA ILE A 217 17.29 6.99 8.14
C ILE A 217 16.64 5.65 8.43
N ARG A 218 16.86 5.10 9.63
CA ARG A 218 16.31 3.78 10.03
C ARG A 218 14.79 3.78 10.02
N ALA A 219 14.16 4.81 10.58
CA ALA A 219 12.70 4.91 10.61
C ALA A 219 12.09 5.00 9.18
N ASN A 220 12.71 5.76 8.29
CA ASN A 220 12.24 5.94 6.92
C ASN A 220 12.48 4.69 6.04
N ILE A 221 13.58 3.95 6.26
CA ILE A 221 13.78 2.66 5.58
C ILE A 221 12.73 1.64 6.04
N LYS A 222 12.46 1.53 7.33
CA LYS A 222 11.37 0.67 7.86
C LYS A 222 10.01 1.05 7.28
N LEU A 223 9.73 2.35 7.17
CA LEU A 223 8.53 2.84 6.49
C LEU A 223 8.49 2.41 5.02
N ALA A 224 9.58 2.57 4.27
CA ALA A 224 9.65 2.21 2.86
C ALA A 224 9.43 0.70 2.66
N ILE A 225 9.89 -0.14 3.58
CA ILE A 225 9.69 -1.60 3.53
C ILE A 225 8.25 -1.96 3.87
N SER A 226 7.71 -1.43 4.98
CA SER A 226 6.34 -1.75 5.42
C SER A 226 5.25 -1.32 4.43
N GLY A 227 5.50 -0.28 3.63
CA GLY A 227 4.56 0.23 2.63
C GLY A 227 4.99 -0.04 1.18
N GLY A 228 6.03 -0.83 0.95
CA GLY A 228 6.59 -1.06 -0.40
C GLY A 228 6.70 -2.51 -0.81
N GLN A 229 6.42 -3.47 0.07
CA GLN A 229 6.47 -4.90 -0.21
C GLN A 229 5.09 -5.48 -0.44
N ASN A 230 4.19 -5.36 0.54
CA ASN A 230 2.92 -6.05 0.52
C ASN A 230 1.94 -5.43 -0.48
N GLU A 231 1.84 -4.11 -0.54
CA GLU A 231 0.89 -3.44 -1.41
C GLU A 231 1.17 -3.66 -2.90
N PRO A 232 2.41 -3.56 -3.41
CA PRO A 232 2.69 -3.92 -4.80
C PRO A 232 2.49 -5.42 -5.07
N ARG A 233 2.87 -6.31 -4.15
CA ARG A 233 2.57 -7.76 -4.25
C ARG A 233 1.08 -8.00 -4.45
N ASP A 234 0.26 -7.42 -3.57
CA ASP A 234 -1.18 -7.60 -3.55
C ASP A 234 -1.87 -6.92 -4.74
N ALA A 235 -1.33 -5.78 -5.19
CA ALA A 235 -1.83 -5.10 -6.38
C ALA A 235 -1.48 -5.85 -7.69
N ILE A 236 -0.28 -6.44 -7.80
CA ILE A 236 0.09 -7.29 -8.95
C ILE A 236 -0.85 -8.48 -9.01
N ALA A 237 -0.92 -9.27 -7.93
CA ALA A 237 -1.72 -10.48 -7.87
C ALA A 237 -3.21 -10.20 -8.07
N GLY A 238 -3.74 -9.19 -7.40
CA GLY A 238 -5.14 -8.83 -7.47
C GLY A 238 -5.56 -8.24 -8.81
N THR A 239 -4.68 -7.47 -9.49
CA THR A 239 -4.98 -6.99 -10.86
C THR A 239 -4.98 -8.15 -11.85
N ILE A 240 -4.06 -9.11 -11.73
CA ILE A 240 -4.09 -10.35 -12.53
C ILE A 240 -5.41 -11.09 -12.30
N TRP A 241 -5.82 -11.29 -11.05
CA TRP A 241 -7.09 -11.93 -10.71
C TRP A 241 -8.29 -11.21 -11.32
N ALA A 242 -8.37 -9.88 -11.17
CA ALA A 242 -9.49 -9.10 -11.72
C ALA A 242 -9.59 -9.25 -13.24
N LEU A 243 -8.47 -9.16 -13.96
CA LEU A 243 -8.43 -9.31 -15.41
C LEU A 243 -8.75 -10.73 -15.88
N LEU A 244 -8.36 -11.77 -15.13
CA LEU A 244 -8.71 -13.15 -15.46
C LEU A 244 -10.19 -13.48 -15.19
N ARG A 245 -10.86 -12.75 -14.31
CA ARG A 245 -12.30 -12.82 -14.09
C ARG A 245 -13.12 -12.06 -15.12
N GLU A 246 -12.52 -11.03 -15.73
CA GLU A 246 -13.16 -10.13 -16.69
C GLU A 246 -12.46 -10.24 -18.05
N PRO A 247 -12.57 -11.39 -18.76
CA PRO A 247 -11.80 -11.67 -19.97
C PRO A 247 -12.08 -10.67 -21.11
N ASP A 248 -13.26 -10.08 -21.18
CA ASP A 248 -13.60 -9.06 -22.17
C ASP A 248 -12.81 -7.77 -21.92
N GLN A 249 -12.55 -7.43 -20.68
CA GLN A 249 -11.74 -6.25 -20.34
C GLN A 249 -10.25 -6.52 -20.60
N LEU A 250 -9.76 -7.72 -20.30
CA LEU A 250 -8.41 -8.14 -20.67
C LEU A 250 -8.21 -8.11 -22.20
N LEU A 251 -9.20 -8.54 -22.97
CA LEU A 251 -9.16 -8.49 -24.44
C LEU A 251 -9.01 -7.05 -24.92
N LYS A 252 -9.77 -6.10 -24.37
CA LYS A 252 -9.69 -4.67 -24.71
C LYS A 252 -8.28 -4.09 -24.45
N ILE A 253 -7.57 -4.56 -23.41
CA ILE A 253 -6.17 -4.17 -23.19
C ILE A 253 -5.27 -4.73 -24.30
N LYS A 254 -5.44 -6.02 -24.65
CA LYS A 254 -4.65 -6.68 -25.70
C LYS A 254 -4.87 -6.04 -27.09
N GLU A 255 -6.05 -5.53 -27.34
CA GLU A 255 -6.43 -4.81 -28.56
C GLU A 255 -6.00 -3.32 -28.55
N GLY A 256 -5.46 -2.83 -27.42
CA GLY A 256 -4.99 -1.45 -27.27
C GLY A 256 -6.11 -0.41 -27.00
N HIS A 257 -7.31 -0.85 -26.66
CA HIS A 257 -8.42 0.05 -26.28
C HIS A 257 -8.28 0.57 -24.87
N HIS A 258 -7.63 -0.20 -23.97
CA HIS A 258 -7.28 0.19 -22.61
C HIS A 258 -5.81 -0.12 -22.33
N THR A 259 -5.29 0.42 -21.23
CA THR A 259 -3.90 0.27 -20.81
C THR A 259 -3.78 -0.57 -19.54
N TRP A 260 -2.60 -1.16 -19.33
CA TRP A 260 -2.27 -1.83 -18.08
C TRP A 260 -2.33 -0.89 -16.88
N LEU A 261 -2.03 0.40 -17.09
CA LEU A 261 -2.14 1.42 -16.06
C LEU A 261 -3.60 1.62 -15.63
N GLN A 262 -4.55 1.66 -16.56
CA GLN A 262 -5.98 1.74 -16.23
C GLN A 262 -6.42 0.51 -15.42
N ALA A 263 -5.94 -0.69 -15.75
CA ALA A 263 -6.26 -1.90 -14.99
C ALA A 263 -5.73 -1.84 -13.56
N PHE A 264 -4.49 -1.43 -13.38
CA PHE A 264 -3.89 -1.26 -12.05
C PHE A 264 -4.61 -0.18 -11.22
N GLU A 265 -4.88 0.98 -11.82
CA GLU A 265 -5.55 2.09 -11.11
C GLU A 265 -7.01 1.75 -10.78
N GLU A 266 -7.75 1.06 -11.67
CA GLU A 266 -9.09 0.59 -11.38
C GLU A 266 -9.11 -0.51 -10.30
N TYR A 267 -8.13 -1.43 -10.31
CA TYR A 267 -7.97 -2.37 -9.20
C TYR A 267 -7.71 -1.63 -7.88
N GLY A 268 -6.80 -0.65 -7.91
CA GLY A 268 -6.50 0.20 -6.76
C GLY A 268 -7.72 0.97 -6.23
N ARG A 269 -8.59 1.45 -7.12
CA ARG A 269 -9.89 2.02 -6.75
C ARG A 269 -10.81 0.96 -6.14
N TRP A 270 -10.99 -0.15 -6.84
CA TRP A 270 -12.02 -1.15 -6.50
C TRP A 270 -11.72 -1.89 -5.20
N ILE A 271 -10.48 -2.35 -5.01
CA ILE A 271 -10.08 -3.12 -3.82
C ILE A 271 -9.40 -2.23 -2.78
N SER A 272 -8.68 -1.18 -3.19
CA SER A 272 -7.89 -0.34 -2.30
C SER A 272 -6.96 -1.16 -1.39
N PRO A 273 -5.80 -1.63 -1.89
CA PRO A 273 -4.84 -2.40 -1.09
C PRO A 273 -4.46 -1.73 0.23
N ILE A 274 -4.41 -0.39 0.26
CA ILE A 274 -4.47 0.42 1.47
C ILE A 274 -5.91 0.88 1.67
N GLY A 275 -6.61 0.29 2.63
CA GLY A 275 -8.02 0.55 2.89
C GLY A 275 -8.28 1.81 3.68
N MET A 276 -7.30 2.27 4.47
CA MET A 276 -7.47 3.45 5.33
C MET A 276 -6.16 4.18 5.63
N SER A 277 -6.27 5.42 6.07
CA SER A 277 -5.17 6.23 6.61
C SER A 277 -5.52 6.76 8.00
N PRO A 278 -4.73 6.45 9.05
CA PRO A 278 -5.01 6.91 10.39
C PRO A 278 -4.55 8.35 10.59
N ARG A 279 -5.32 9.10 11.39
CA ARG A 279 -5.01 10.45 11.85
C ARG A 279 -5.31 10.57 13.34
N GLU A 280 -4.72 11.58 13.98
CA GLU A 280 -5.02 12.01 15.32
C GLU A 280 -5.52 13.46 15.28
N ILE A 281 -6.55 13.78 16.04
CA ILE A 281 -7.08 15.14 16.14
C ILE A 281 -6.07 16.00 16.94
N ALA A 282 -5.46 16.97 16.29
CA ALA A 282 -4.41 17.80 16.89
C ALA A 282 -4.94 18.94 17.76
N LYS A 283 -6.21 19.29 17.63
CA LYS A 283 -6.93 20.30 18.40
C LYS A 283 -8.44 20.11 18.27
N ASP A 284 -9.22 20.55 19.24
CA ASP A 284 -10.67 20.53 19.17
C ASP A 284 -11.16 21.14 17.85
N TYR A 285 -12.06 20.44 17.18
CA TYR A 285 -12.56 20.80 15.87
C TYR A 285 -14.02 20.40 15.68
N THR A 286 -14.75 21.17 14.89
CA THR A 286 -16.12 20.82 14.48
C THR A 286 -16.18 20.73 12.96
N TYR A 287 -16.73 19.62 12.46
CA TYR A 287 -16.94 19.36 11.05
C TYR A 287 -18.29 18.66 10.83
N ASN A 288 -19.13 19.21 9.95
CA ASN A 288 -20.48 18.70 9.69
C ASN A 288 -21.29 18.47 11.00
N ASP A 289 -21.30 19.46 11.90
CA ASP A 289 -21.94 19.44 13.22
C ASP A 289 -21.39 18.36 14.19
N ILE A 290 -20.37 17.62 13.81
CA ILE A 290 -19.68 16.64 14.65
C ILE A 290 -18.51 17.34 15.34
N LYS A 291 -18.47 17.22 16.67
CA LYS A 291 -17.36 17.71 17.49
C LYS A 291 -16.33 16.63 17.67
N PHE A 292 -15.07 16.97 17.48
CA PHE A 292 -13.89 16.14 17.72
C PHE A 292 -13.06 16.79 18.83
N GLU A 293 -12.57 15.99 19.76
CA GLU A 293 -11.68 16.43 20.83
C GLU A 293 -10.22 16.09 20.48
N GLU A 294 -9.29 16.91 20.96
CA GLU A 294 -7.85 16.67 20.79
C GLU A 294 -7.45 15.28 21.28
N GLY A 295 -6.56 14.61 20.55
CA GLY A 295 -6.07 13.26 20.83
C GLY A 295 -6.96 12.13 20.31
N GLU A 296 -8.12 12.41 19.72
CA GLU A 296 -8.96 11.36 19.15
C GLU A 296 -8.38 10.75 17.89
N ARG A 297 -8.59 9.44 17.74
CA ARG A 297 -8.22 8.69 16.54
C ARG A 297 -9.31 8.78 15.48
N VAL A 298 -8.88 9.06 14.26
CA VAL A 298 -9.72 9.11 13.06
C VAL A 298 -9.13 8.21 11.98
N PHE A 299 -9.98 7.50 11.24
CA PHE A 299 -9.60 6.77 10.04
C PHE A 299 -10.27 7.35 8.80
N PHE A 300 -9.48 7.73 7.84
CA PHE A 300 -9.94 8.05 6.49
C PHE A 300 -10.02 6.77 5.68
N MET A 301 -11.24 6.26 5.45
CA MET A 301 -11.49 4.97 4.80
C MET A 301 -11.39 5.11 3.28
N PHE A 302 -10.19 4.95 2.73
CA PHE A 302 -9.94 5.03 1.28
C PHE A 302 -10.73 3.98 0.50
N SER A 303 -10.86 2.77 1.03
CA SER A 303 -11.65 1.69 0.46
C SER A 303 -13.14 2.04 0.33
N SER A 304 -13.65 2.87 1.24
CA SER A 304 -15.00 3.42 1.16
C SER A 304 -15.08 4.58 0.16
N ALA A 305 -14.19 5.57 0.28
CA ALA A 305 -14.16 6.74 -0.61
C ALA A 305 -14.04 6.36 -2.09
N ASN A 306 -13.26 5.33 -2.40
CA ASN A 306 -13.08 4.81 -3.75
C ASN A 306 -14.29 4.03 -4.27
N ARG A 307 -15.30 3.79 -3.43
CA ARG A 307 -16.60 3.20 -3.80
C ARG A 307 -17.77 4.14 -3.50
N ASP A 308 -17.52 5.43 -3.37
CA ASP A 308 -18.56 6.43 -3.13
C ASP A 308 -19.43 6.60 -4.38
N GLU A 309 -20.70 6.29 -4.25
CA GLU A 309 -21.70 6.28 -5.31
C GLU A 309 -21.97 7.69 -5.89
N GLU A 310 -21.56 8.74 -5.18
CA GLU A 310 -21.63 10.14 -5.66
C GLU A 310 -20.55 10.43 -6.73
N PHE A 311 -19.49 9.62 -6.79
CA PHE A 311 -18.37 9.80 -7.70
C PHE A 311 -18.21 8.67 -8.72
N PHE A 312 -18.71 7.48 -8.41
CA PHE A 312 -18.50 6.29 -9.23
C PHE A 312 -19.81 5.55 -9.47
N ASP A 313 -20.27 5.51 -10.72
CA ASP A 313 -21.40 4.67 -11.12
C ASP A 313 -21.04 3.20 -10.96
N ASN A 314 -21.95 2.38 -10.38
CA ASN A 314 -21.72 0.95 -10.12
C ASN A 314 -20.35 0.68 -9.45
N PRO A 315 -20.06 1.30 -8.28
CA PRO A 315 -18.72 1.34 -7.70
C PRO A 315 -18.17 -0.04 -7.33
N ASP A 316 -19.03 -1.04 -7.19
CA ASP A 316 -18.67 -2.41 -6.83
C ASP A 316 -18.23 -3.27 -8.01
N CYS A 317 -18.25 -2.73 -9.23
CA CYS A 317 -17.79 -3.40 -10.43
C CYS A 317 -16.38 -2.94 -10.81
N PHE A 318 -15.56 -3.88 -11.29
CA PHE A 318 -14.29 -3.59 -11.97
C PHE A 318 -14.58 -3.18 -13.42
N ASP A 319 -14.24 -1.95 -13.80
CA ASP A 319 -14.56 -1.40 -15.11
C ASP A 319 -13.46 -0.46 -15.63
N LEU A 320 -12.75 -0.87 -16.67
CA LEU A 320 -11.64 -0.11 -17.26
C LEU A 320 -12.06 1.16 -18.00
N SER A 321 -13.34 1.33 -18.30
CA SER A 321 -13.86 2.52 -18.96
C SER A 321 -14.09 3.70 -18.02
N ARG A 322 -13.91 3.49 -16.73
CA ARG A 322 -14.20 4.45 -15.66
C ARG A 322 -13.25 5.64 -15.66
N ASP A 323 -13.78 6.84 -15.36
CA ASP A 323 -12.94 7.99 -14.98
C ASP A 323 -12.39 7.80 -13.56
N LEU A 324 -11.08 7.72 -13.44
CA LEU A 324 -10.37 7.46 -12.18
C LEU A 324 -9.86 8.72 -11.49
N LYS A 325 -10.13 9.93 -12.03
CA LYS A 325 -9.69 11.21 -11.42
C LYS A 325 -10.17 11.42 -9.98
N PRO A 326 -11.39 10.98 -9.58
CA PRO A 326 -11.83 11.15 -8.20
C PRO A 326 -11.15 10.25 -7.16
N THR A 327 -10.35 9.23 -7.57
CA THR A 327 -9.81 8.24 -6.62
C THR A 327 -8.88 8.84 -5.57
N VAL A 328 -8.86 8.20 -4.40
CA VAL A 328 -7.91 8.47 -3.31
C VAL A 328 -7.03 7.24 -3.02
N THR A 329 -6.82 6.37 -3.99
CA THR A 329 -6.01 5.14 -3.87
C THR A 329 -4.62 5.40 -3.32
N PHE A 330 -4.01 6.52 -3.71
CA PHE A 330 -2.70 6.95 -3.24
C PHE A 330 -2.78 8.07 -2.18
N GLY A 331 -3.95 8.27 -1.58
CA GLY A 331 -4.21 9.38 -0.67
C GLY A 331 -4.34 10.72 -1.37
N ALA A 332 -4.40 11.79 -0.58
CA ALA A 332 -4.45 13.18 -1.04
C ALA A 332 -3.57 14.10 -0.17
N GLY A 333 -3.39 15.35 -0.61
CA GLY A 333 -2.66 16.35 0.18
C GLY A 333 -1.17 16.06 0.37
N PRO A 334 -0.57 16.56 1.47
CA PRO A 334 0.87 16.46 1.72
C PRO A 334 1.41 15.03 1.82
N HIS A 335 0.57 14.10 2.31
CA HIS A 335 0.90 12.69 2.50
C HIS A 335 0.56 11.79 1.30
N TYR A 336 0.30 12.35 0.12
CA TYR A 336 0.14 11.57 -1.12
C TYR A 336 1.29 10.57 -1.27
N CYS A 337 1.01 9.32 -1.67
CA CYS A 337 1.96 8.21 -1.69
C CYS A 337 3.31 8.58 -2.35
N ALA A 338 4.41 8.37 -1.62
CA ALA A 338 5.76 8.62 -2.14
C ALA A 338 6.11 7.68 -3.28
N GLY A 339 5.72 6.42 -3.16
CA GLY A 339 6.03 5.35 -4.09
C GLY A 339 5.11 5.26 -5.32
N ALA A 340 4.15 6.17 -5.49
CA ALA A 340 3.13 6.05 -6.55
C ALA A 340 3.73 5.85 -7.97
N TRP A 341 4.83 6.53 -8.28
CA TRP A 341 5.50 6.38 -9.59
C TRP A 341 6.26 5.06 -9.70
N VAL A 342 6.88 4.61 -8.61
CA VAL A 342 7.55 3.30 -8.54
C VAL A 342 6.52 2.19 -8.74
N SER A 343 5.38 2.27 -8.04
CA SER A 343 4.29 1.28 -8.16
C SER A 343 3.72 1.22 -9.58
N ARG A 344 3.45 2.38 -10.20
CA ARG A 344 2.95 2.43 -11.58
C ARG A 344 3.92 1.78 -12.55
N ALA A 345 5.20 2.11 -12.45
CA ALA A 345 6.23 1.52 -13.31
C ALA A 345 6.40 0.02 -13.09
N LEU A 346 6.51 -0.42 -11.82
CA LEU A 346 6.66 -1.83 -11.51
C LEU A 346 5.46 -2.66 -11.96
N ILE A 347 4.25 -2.18 -11.67
CA ILE A 347 3.02 -2.96 -11.88
C ILE A 347 2.53 -2.82 -13.32
N ALA A 348 2.28 -1.58 -13.78
CA ALA A 348 1.63 -1.36 -15.06
C ALA A 348 2.59 -1.42 -16.26
N ASP A 349 3.84 -0.99 -16.09
CA ASP A 349 4.79 -1.00 -17.22
C ASP A 349 5.55 -2.33 -17.31
N ILE A 350 5.69 -3.09 -16.21
CA ILE A 350 6.50 -4.32 -16.17
C ILE A 350 5.67 -5.55 -15.82
N ALA A 351 5.12 -5.64 -14.60
CA ALA A 351 4.57 -6.89 -14.07
C ALA A 351 3.40 -7.40 -14.91
N LEU A 352 2.39 -6.56 -15.14
CA LEU A 352 1.18 -6.97 -15.85
C LEU A 352 1.45 -7.31 -17.32
N PRO A 353 2.07 -6.44 -18.15
CA PRO A 353 2.30 -6.81 -19.54
C PRO A 353 3.14 -8.07 -19.69
N LYS A 354 4.19 -8.25 -18.88
CA LYS A 354 5.07 -9.41 -18.99
C LYS A 354 4.41 -10.73 -18.59
N VAL A 355 3.63 -10.77 -17.52
CA VAL A 355 2.98 -12.01 -17.10
C VAL A 355 1.95 -12.49 -18.13
N PHE A 356 1.17 -11.57 -18.70
CA PHE A 356 0.17 -11.90 -19.73
C PHE A 356 0.79 -12.18 -21.11
N ASP A 357 1.99 -11.66 -21.39
CA ASP A 357 2.72 -12.00 -22.61
C ASP A 357 3.43 -13.35 -22.49
N ARG A 358 4.09 -13.62 -21.36
CA ARG A 358 4.96 -14.79 -21.18
C ARG A 358 4.16 -16.06 -20.81
N LEU A 359 3.19 -15.97 -19.89
CA LEU A 359 2.37 -17.11 -19.48
C LEU A 359 1.18 -17.29 -20.43
N LYS A 360 1.37 -18.12 -21.46
CA LYS A 360 0.38 -18.28 -22.54
C LYS A 360 -0.92 -18.93 -22.04
N ASN A 361 -2.05 -18.35 -22.41
CA ASN A 361 -3.39 -18.81 -21.98
C ASN A 361 -3.52 -18.89 -20.44
N LEU A 362 -2.91 -17.94 -19.75
CA LEU A 362 -3.00 -17.80 -18.30
C LEU A 362 -4.47 -17.78 -17.84
N LYS A 363 -4.83 -18.63 -16.90
CA LYS A 363 -6.15 -18.70 -16.30
C LYS A 363 -6.10 -19.12 -14.83
N LEU A 364 -7.15 -18.79 -14.09
CA LEU A 364 -7.32 -19.24 -12.71
C LEU A 364 -7.59 -20.75 -12.68
N THR A 365 -6.91 -21.49 -11.83
CA THR A 365 -7.17 -22.93 -11.62
C THR A 365 -8.56 -23.14 -11.01
N ASN A 366 -8.98 -22.25 -10.11
CA ASN A 366 -10.32 -22.22 -9.55
C ASN A 366 -10.82 -20.77 -9.38
N PRO A 367 -11.63 -20.26 -10.34
CA PRO A 367 -12.14 -18.88 -10.29
C PRO A 367 -12.95 -18.52 -9.05
N SER A 368 -13.57 -19.53 -8.39
CA SER A 368 -14.46 -19.34 -7.25
C SER A 368 -13.73 -19.29 -5.89
N CYS A 369 -12.43 -19.56 -5.85
CA CYS A 369 -11.66 -19.78 -4.62
C CYS A 369 -10.46 -18.82 -4.50
N VAL A 370 -10.67 -17.53 -4.72
CA VAL A 370 -9.69 -16.51 -4.36
C VAL A 370 -10.23 -15.72 -3.19
N ASP A 371 -9.70 -16.02 -2.02
CA ASP A 371 -10.06 -15.35 -0.79
C ASP A 371 -9.24 -14.08 -0.61
N PHE A 372 -9.87 -13.05 -0.10
CA PHE A 372 -9.26 -11.79 0.31
C PHE A 372 -9.36 -11.62 1.82
N ASP A 373 -8.37 -10.98 2.41
CA ASP A 373 -8.39 -10.65 3.83
C ASP A 373 -7.90 -9.21 4.07
N GLY A 374 -8.31 -8.68 5.22
CA GLY A 374 -7.91 -7.36 5.68
C GLY A 374 -8.86 -6.22 5.26
N TRP A 375 -8.93 -5.22 6.13
CA TRP A 375 -9.69 -3.98 5.89
C TRP A 375 -8.79 -2.74 5.82
N ALA A 376 -7.67 -2.77 6.55
CA ALA A 376 -6.65 -1.71 6.52
C ALA A 376 -5.61 -1.96 5.43
N PHE A 377 -5.18 -3.20 5.30
CA PHE A 377 -4.34 -3.72 4.22
C PHE A 377 -5.10 -4.90 3.62
N ARG A 378 -5.42 -4.86 2.32
CA ARG A 378 -6.28 -5.85 1.69
C ARG A 378 -5.66 -6.42 0.42
N GLY A 379 -5.53 -7.74 0.38
CA GLY A 379 -5.02 -8.47 -0.76
C GLY A 379 -5.55 -9.90 -0.86
N PRO A 380 -5.33 -10.57 -1.99
CA PRO A 380 -5.64 -11.98 -2.14
C PRO A 380 -4.66 -12.84 -1.34
N LEU A 381 -5.18 -13.91 -0.71
CA LEU A 381 -4.36 -14.83 0.09
C LEU A 381 -3.62 -15.87 -0.74
N SER A 382 -4.12 -16.20 -1.93
CA SER A 382 -3.53 -17.14 -2.89
C SER A 382 -4.06 -16.85 -4.29
N LEU A 383 -3.22 -17.00 -5.30
CA LEU A 383 -3.61 -16.83 -6.71
C LEU A 383 -3.10 -18.01 -7.55
N ARG A 384 -3.78 -19.13 -7.44
CA ARG A 384 -3.42 -20.33 -8.20
C ARG A 384 -3.85 -20.22 -9.65
N CYS A 385 -2.86 -20.27 -10.53
CA CYS A 385 -3.03 -20.15 -11.97
C CYS A 385 -2.38 -21.31 -12.71
N GLU A 386 -2.83 -21.52 -13.95
CA GLU A 386 -2.22 -22.45 -14.90
C GLU A 386 -2.10 -21.78 -16.28
N TRP A 387 -1.15 -22.26 -17.09
CA TRP A 387 -0.85 -21.75 -18.42
C TRP A 387 -0.27 -22.85 -19.32
N ILE A 388 -0.16 -22.58 -20.62
CA ILE A 388 0.45 -23.51 -21.57
C ILE A 388 1.97 -23.32 -21.54
N VAL A 389 2.70 -24.44 -21.43
CA VAL A 389 4.18 -24.54 -21.53
C VAL A 389 4.61 -24.62 -22.98
#